data_d7040fb9c8f16c80e176c37c1114a424
#
_entry.id   d7040fb9c8f16c80e176c37c1114a424
#
_cell.length_a   1.000
_cell.length_b   1.000
_cell.length_c   1.000
_cell.angle_alpha   90.00
_cell.angle_beta   90.00
_cell.angle_gamma   90.00
#
_symmetry.space_group_name_H-M   'P 1'
#
loop_
_entity.id
_entity.type
_entity.pdbx_description
1 polymer ?
#
loop_
_entity_poly.entity_id
_entity_poly.type
_entity_poly.pdbx_seq_one_letter_code
_entity_poly.pdbx_strand_id
1 'polypeptide(L)'
;MALTVLTVVPTSMRTSSTWEVAQVAGGEHAIARFDAGNLPLGWAVTASGRLSGVTDSGQSSGVQYPFSDRALVELDETLTHASRQSRARFAVYVGDLGADTAAKAREILGSVPTPDNAVLLAVSPDQRSIEVAYGADVRGRGVESAAPLGVSAAASAFREGNLIDGLISAVRVMSAGISRP
;
A
#
# COMPACT_ATOMS: atom_id res chain seq x y z
N MET A 1 -8.24 -11.02 6.84
CA MET A 1 -7.41 -11.09 5.63
C MET A 1 -6.94 -9.69 5.36
N ALA A 2 -5.66 -9.44 5.62
CA ALA A 2 -5.11 -8.09 5.59
C ALA A 2 -4.92 -7.65 4.13
N LEU A 3 -5.47 -6.50 3.81
CA LEU A 3 -5.23 -5.78 2.59
C LEU A 3 -3.86 -5.13 2.67
N THR A 4 -3.01 -5.38 1.69
CA THR A 4 -1.73 -4.69 1.61
C THR A 4 -1.85 -3.55 0.61
N VAL A 5 -2.29 -2.40 1.09
CA VAL A 5 -2.00 -1.14 0.39
C VAL A 5 -0.56 -0.81 0.74
N LEU A 6 0.34 -0.96 -0.21
CA LEU A 6 1.76 -0.64 -0.01
C LEU A 6 1.92 0.88 -0.03
N THR A 7 2.27 1.41 1.12
CA THR A 7 2.50 2.83 1.38
C THR A 7 3.75 3.34 0.69
N VAL A 8 3.65 4.47 0.03
CA VAL A 8 4.76 5.25 -0.52
C VAL A 8 5.59 5.83 0.61
N VAL A 9 6.88 5.53 0.62
CA VAL A 9 7.85 6.25 1.44
C VAL A 9 8.47 7.35 0.59
N PRO A 10 8.31 8.65 0.91
CA PRO A 10 9.06 9.69 0.22
C PRO A 10 10.54 9.58 0.58
N THR A 11 11.38 9.38 -0.43
CA THR A 11 12.82 9.45 -0.28
C THR A 11 13.25 10.92 -0.17
N SER A 12 13.24 11.46 1.03
CA SER A 12 14.02 12.65 1.38
C SER A 12 14.06 12.78 2.90
N MET A 13 15.14 12.35 3.47
CA MET A 13 15.96 12.99 4.50
C MET A 13 16.73 11.94 5.27
N ARG A 14 18.01 11.87 4.91
CA ARG A 14 19.01 11.22 5.72
C ARG A 14 19.23 12.07 6.97
N THR A 15 18.69 11.68 8.11
CA THR A 15 19.23 12.06 9.40
C THR A 15 19.50 10.77 10.16
N SER A 16 20.79 10.60 10.42
CA SER A 16 21.35 9.55 11.25
C SER A 16 20.74 9.62 12.64
N SER A 17 19.92 8.67 13.02
CA SER A 17 19.73 8.29 14.40
C SER A 17 19.84 6.79 14.49
N THR A 18 20.94 6.37 15.06
CA THR A 18 21.28 5.00 15.41
C THR A 18 20.21 4.46 16.34
N TRP A 19 19.30 3.62 15.81
CA TRP A 19 18.42 2.81 16.63
C TRP A 19 19.20 1.55 17.01
N GLU A 20 19.78 1.60 18.18
CA GLU A 20 20.36 0.44 18.84
C GLU A 20 19.21 -0.51 19.19
N VAL A 21 19.12 -1.63 18.46
CA VAL A 21 18.17 -2.70 18.77
C VAL A 21 18.67 -3.38 20.04
N ALA A 22 18.10 -3.02 21.17
CA ALA A 22 18.29 -3.77 22.41
C ALA A 22 17.69 -5.16 22.24
N GLN A 23 18.53 -6.19 22.20
CA GLN A 23 18.15 -7.59 22.31
C GLN A 23 17.39 -7.81 23.62
N VAL A 24 16.13 -8.19 23.52
CA VAL A 24 15.38 -8.71 24.66
C VAL A 24 15.75 -10.18 24.84
N ALA A 25 16.76 -10.42 25.67
CA ALA A 25 17.01 -11.74 26.24
C ALA A 25 16.25 -11.84 27.56
N GLY A 26 15.40 -12.87 27.67
CA GLY A 26 14.96 -13.57 28.88
C GLY A 26 14.51 -12.75 30.09
N GLY A 27 13.22 -12.82 30.35
CA GLY A 27 12.56 -12.82 31.66
C GLY A 27 13.23 -12.14 32.85
N GLU A 28 13.02 -10.82 32.96
CA GLU A 28 12.89 -10.11 34.21
C GLU A 28 12.10 -8.84 33.92
N HIS A 29 11.03 -8.62 34.68
CA HIS A 29 10.17 -7.46 34.55
C HIS A 29 10.94 -6.20 34.97
N ALA A 30 11.70 -5.64 34.06
CA ALA A 30 12.16 -4.26 34.19
C ALA A 30 10.94 -3.36 34.02
N ILE A 31 10.33 -2.98 35.14
CA ILE A 31 9.38 -1.87 35.19
C ILE A 31 10.21 -0.64 34.80
N ALA A 32 10.20 -0.28 33.53
CA ALA A 32 10.72 1.01 33.12
C ALA A 32 9.88 2.06 33.86
N ARG A 33 10.49 2.73 34.83
CA ARG A 33 9.90 3.88 35.53
C ARG A 33 9.84 5.00 34.53
N PHE A 34 8.73 5.10 33.83
CA PHE A 34 8.44 6.26 33.00
C PHE A 34 8.17 7.44 33.93
N ASP A 35 8.91 8.51 33.75
CA ASP A 35 8.69 9.75 34.47
C ASP A 35 7.37 10.35 33.98
N ALA A 36 6.35 10.32 34.85
CA ALA A 36 5.02 10.82 34.51
C ALA A 36 4.99 12.34 34.17
N GLY A 37 6.10 13.04 34.45
CA GLY A 37 6.24 14.45 34.13
C GLY A 37 6.67 14.75 32.69
N ASN A 38 7.05 13.72 31.91
CA ASN A 38 7.59 13.92 30.54
C ASN A 38 6.83 13.15 29.46
N LEU A 39 5.53 12.93 29.70
CA LEU A 39 4.65 12.28 28.73
C LEU A 39 4.16 13.31 27.69
N PRO A 40 4.11 12.93 26.40
CA PRO A 40 3.47 13.77 25.39
C PRO A 40 2.01 14.05 25.73
N LEU A 41 1.50 15.19 25.30
CA LEU A 41 0.10 15.57 25.50
C LEU A 41 -0.83 14.46 24.97
N GLY A 42 -1.77 14.00 25.80
CA GLY A 42 -2.70 12.93 25.44
C GLY A 42 -2.23 11.51 25.83
N TRP A 43 -1.08 11.36 26.50
CA TRP A 43 -0.61 10.09 27.03
C TRP A 43 -0.76 10.05 28.54
N ALA A 44 -1.16 8.89 29.07
CA ALA A 44 -1.27 8.63 30.49
C ALA A 44 -0.71 7.26 30.84
N VAL A 45 -0.14 7.16 32.03
CA VAL A 45 0.21 5.84 32.61
C VAL A 45 -0.99 5.34 33.37
N THR A 46 -1.48 4.16 32.99
CA THR A 46 -2.58 3.50 33.69
C THR A 46 -2.12 2.99 35.07
N ALA A 47 -3.06 2.71 35.98
CA ALA A 47 -2.76 2.17 37.31
C ALA A 47 -2.00 0.82 37.28
N SER A 48 -2.02 0.13 36.13
CA SER A 48 -1.26 -1.11 35.90
C SER A 48 0.14 -0.86 35.31
N GLY A 49 0.58 0.41 35.18
CA GLY A 49 1.88 0.79 34.63
C GLY A 49 1.97 0.74 33.09
N ARG A 50 0.86 0.55 32.38
CA ARG A 50 0.82 0.57 30.92
C ARG A 50 0.66 2.00 30.41
N LEU A 51 1.42 2.34 29.37
CA LEU A 51 1.20 3.58 28.63
C LEU A 51 -0.08 3.47 27.81
N SER A 52 -1.01 4.38 28.02
CA SER A 52 -2.21 4.56 27.21
C SER A 52 -2.19 5.98 26.65
N GLY A 53 -2.22 6.10 25.34
CA GLY A 53 -2.25 7.38 24.65
C GLY A 53 -3.46 7.45 23.73
N VAL A 54 -4.11 8.60 23.69
CA VAL A 54 -5.00 8.94 22.60
C VAL A 54 -4.11 9.29 21.43
N THR A 55 -4.00 8.38 20.47
CA THR A 55 -3.47 8.75 19.18
C THR A 55 -4.48 9.70 18.57
N ASP A 56 -4.13 10.98 18.52
CA ASP A 56 -4.98 11.97 17.88
C ASP A 56 -5.18 11.51 16.43
N SER A 57 -6.39 11.09 16.11
CA SER A 57 -6.76 10.63 14.76
C SER A 57 -6.64 11.74 13.71
N GLY A 58 -6.21 12.94 14.12
CA GLY A 58 -5.97 14.09 13.29
C GLY A 58 -4.53 14.28 12.82
N GLN A 59 -3.57 13.52 13.37
CA GLN A 59 -2.18 13.55 12.92
C GLN A 59 -1.66 12.12 12.78
N SER A 60 -2.16 11.39 11.80
CA SER A 60 -1.47 10.22 11.28
C SER A 60 -0.14 10.71 10.73
N SER A 61 0.93 10.37 11.45
CA SER A 61 2.30 10.66 11.06
C SER A 61 2.54 10.12 9.65
N GLY A 62 2.41 10.98 8.64
CA GLY A 62 3.33 10.96 7.53
C GLY A 62 3.01 10.18 6.30
N VAL A 63 1.87 9.52 6.12
CA VAL A 63 1.46 9.11 4.78
C VAL A 63 0.22 9.88 4.38
N GLN A 64 0.44 11.03 3.78
CA GLN A 64 -0.65 11.80 3.20
C GLN A 64 -1.05 11.09 1.89
N TYR A 65 -2.04 10.21 1.98
CA TYR A 65 -2.65 9.65 0.77
C TYR A 65 -3.34 10.79 0.01
N PRO A 66 -3.23 10.83 -1.31
CA PRO A 66 -3.94 11.81 -2.14
C PRO A 66 -5.45 11.55 -2.19
N PHE A 67 -5.95 10.66 -1.34
CA PHE A 67 -7.32 10.16 -1.35
C PHE A 67 -8.00 10.37 0.00
N SER A 68 -9.31 10.61 -0.02
CA SER A 68 -10.13 10.59 1.18
C SER A 68 -10.30 9.16 1.71
N ASP A 69 -10.62 9.02 3.00
CA ASP A 69 -10.87 7.72 3.63
C ASP A 69 -11.96 6.92 2.89
N ARG A 70 -13.01 7.60 2.43
CA ARG A 70 -14.08 6.98 1.65
C ARG A 70 -13.57 6.40 0.34
N ALA A 71 -12.71 7.12 -0.36
CA ALA A 71 -12.11 6.67 -1.61
C ALA A 71 -11.19 5.48 -1.40
N LEU A 72 -10.45 5.45 -0.27
CA LEU A 72 -9.62 4.30 0.10
C LEU A 72 -10.45 3.06 0.40
N VAL A 73 -11.59 3.21 1.08
CA VAL A 73 -12.52 2.09 1.33
C VAL A 73 -13.08 1.54 0.02
N GLU A 74 -13.49 2.40 -0.91
CA GLU A 74 -14.01 1.97 -2.21
C GLU A 74 -12.96 1.23 -3.05
N LEU A 75 -11.71 1.72 -3.02
CA LEU A 75 -10.59 1.04 -3.67
C LEU A 75 -10.32 -0.33 -3.04
N ASP A 76 -10.35 -0.41 -1.71
CA ASP A 76 -10.19 -1.65 -0.95
C ASP A 76 -11.24 -2.69 -1.30
N GLU A 77 -12.51 -2.31 -1.33
CA GLU A 77 -13.61 -3.17 -1.74
C GLU A 77 -13.43 -3.66 -3.17
N THR A 78 -12.99 -2.76 -4.07
CA THR A 78 -12.73 -3.10 -5.47
C THR A 78 -11.58 -4.11 -5.60
N LEU A 79 -10.47 -3.92 -4.89
CA LEU A 79 -9.34 -4.85 -4.88
C LEU A 79 -9.73 -6.23 -4.31
N THR A 80 -10.53 -6.22 -3.25
CA THR A 80 -11.06 -7.45 -2.63
C THR A 80 -11.97 -8.21 -3.60
N HIS A 81 -12.88 -7.51 -4.27
CA HIS A 81 -13.78 -8.11 -5.25
C HIS A 81 -13.00 -8.66 -6.45
N ALA A 82 -12.08 -7.87 -7.02
CA ALA A 82 -11.23 -8.28 -8.13
C ALA A 82 -10.41 -9.53 -7.80
N SER A 83 -9.83 -9.58 -6.60
CA SER A 83 -9.02 -10.71 -6.15
C SER A 83 -9.86 -11.99 -5.98
N ARG A 84 -11.10 -11.87 -5.50
CA ARG A 84 -12.02 -13.00 -5.37
C ARG A 84 -12.52 -13.48 -6.74
N GLN A 85 -12.81 -12.55 -7.63
CA GLN A 85 -13.33 -12.84 -8.97
C GLN A 85 -12.30 -13.59 -9.81
N SER A 86 -11.06 -13.10 -9.87
CA SER A 86 -10.00 -13.64 -10.71
C SER A 86 -9.19 -14.76 -10.05
N ARG A 87 -9.27 -14.91 -8.74
CA ARG A 87 -8.38 -15.75 -7.93
C ARG A 87 -6.90 -15.39 -8.09
N ALA A 88 -6.61 -14.14 -8.42
CA ALA A 88 -5.30 -13.53 -8.36
C ALA A 88 -5.34 -12.37 -7.37
N ARG A 89 -4.27 -12.13 -6.64
CA ARG A 89 -4.20 -10.99 -5.73
C ARG A 89 -4.03 -9.70 -6.52
N PHE A 90 -4.92 -8.75 -6.34
CA PHE A 90 -4.76 -7.40 -6.86
C PHE A 90 -4.14 -6.48 -5.81
N ALA A 91 -3.17 -5.67 -6.24
CA ALA A 91 -2.52 -4.64 -5.44
C ALA A 91 -2.39 -3.34 -6.25
N VAL A 92 -2.38 -2.21 -5.56
CA VAL A 92 -2.16 -0.89 -6.15
C VAL A 92 -1.01 -0.20 -5.42
N TYR A 93 -0.12 0.40 -6.17
CA TYR A 93 0.93 1.29 -5.68
C TYR A 93 0.78 2.66 -6.32
N VAL A 94 0.83 3.71 -5.52
CA VAL A 94 0.84 5.10 -6.00
C VAL A 94 2.06 5.80 -5.43
N GLY A 95 2.97 6.24 -6.31
CA GLY A 95 4.19 6.90 -5.88
C GLY A 95 5.28 6.96 -6.93
N ASP A 96 6.48 7.32 -6.52
CA ASP A 96 7.63 7.39 -7.44
C ASP A 96 8.05 6.00 -7.91
N LEU A 97 8.21 5.86 -9.21
CA LEU A 97 8.67 4.64 -9.88
C LEU A 97 10.13 4.70 -10.33
N GLY A 98 10.85 5.77 -9.99
CA GLY A 98 12.25 5.93 -10.35
C GLY A 98 12.48 6.08 -11.87
N ALA A 99 13.71 5.88 -12.30
CA ALA A 99 14.09 6.07 -13.70
C ALA A 99 13.61 4.92 -14.61
N ASP A 100 13.60 3.68 -14.10
CA ASP A 100 13.05 2.50 -14.80
C ASP A 100 11.75 2.08 -14.09
N THR A 101 10.63 2.63 -14.57
CA THR A 101 9.31 2.43 -13.99
C THR A 101 8.88 0.97 -14.01
N ALA A 102 9.21 0.24 -15.07
CA ALA A 102 8.87 -1.17 -15.23
C ALA A 102 9.70 -2.07 -14.31
N ALA A 103 10.98 -1.78 -14.13
CA ALA A 103 11.82 -2.51 -13.17
C ALA A 103 11.34 -2.27 -11.74
N LYS A 104 11.00 -1.02 -11.39
CA LYS A 104 10.49 -0.67 -10.07
C LYS A 104 9.14 -1.32 -9.78
N ALA A 105 8.24 -1.36 -10.75
CA ALA A 105 6.96 -2.06 -10.60
C ALA A 105 7.15 -3.56 -10.32
N ARG A 106 8.11 -4.22 -10.97
CA ARG A 106 8.46 -5.63 -10.72
C ARG A 106 9.07 -5.84 -9.32
N GLU A 107 9.94 -4.92 -8.89
CA GLU A 107 10.50 -4.94 -7.53
C GLU A 107 9.40 -4.83 -6.47
N ILE A 108 8.45 -3.89 -6.66
CA ILE A 108 7.31 -3.69 -5.77
C ILE A 108 6.42 -4.94 -5.76
N LEU A 109 6.16 -5.55 -6.91
CA LEU A 109 5.40 -6.80 -7.01
C LEU A 109 6.03 -7.90 -6.15
N GLY A 110 7.36 -7.99 -6.11
CA GLY A 110 8.08 -8.96 -5.28
C GLY A 110 7.84 -8.80 -3.77
N SER A 111 7.43 -7.62 -3.32
CA SER A 111 7.07 -7.35 -1.91
C SER A 111 5.59 -7.59 -1.59
N VAL A 112 4.76 -7.81 -2.61
CA VAL A 112 3.34 -8.15 -2.41
C VAL A 112 3.22 -9.59 -1.90
N PRO A 113 2.34 -9.88 -0.94
CA PRO A 113 2.08 -11.27 -0.53
C PRO A 113 1.66 -12.13 -1.72
N THR A 114 2.24 -13.33 -1.85
CA THR A 114 2.02 -14.25 -2.98
C THR A 114 2.30 -13.61 -4.34
N PRO A 115 3.53 -13.12 -4.59
CA PRO A 115 3.85 -12.32 -5.78
C PRO A 115 3.63 -13.10 -7.08
N ASP A 116 3.81 -14.42 -7.09
CA ASP A 116 3.59 -15.26 -8.27
C ASP A 116 2.13 -15.28 -8.73
N ASN A 117 1.19 -15.17 -7.78
CA ASN A 117 -0.25 -15.08 -8.08
C ASN A 117 -0.80 -13.68 -7.79
N ALA A 118 -0.07 -12.63 -8.19
CA ALA A 118 -0.48 -11.26 -7.97
C ALA A 118 -0.44 -10.42 -9.26
N VAL A 119 -1.27 -9.38 -9.28
CA VAL A 119 -1.30 -8.31 -10.29
C VAL A 119 -1.14 -6.99 -9.55
N LEU A 120 -0.12 -6.24 -9.90
CA LEU A 120 0.16 -4.91 -9.36
C LEU A 120 -0.13 -3.85 -10.42
N LEU A 121 -0.96 -2.89 -10.07
CA LEU A 121 -1.11 -1.63 -10.80
C LEU A 121 -0.25 -0.57 -10.09
N ALA A 122 0.86 -0.17 -10.69
CA ALA A 122 1.76 0.85 -10.17
C ALA A 122 1.57 2.15 -10.95
N VAL A 123 1.31 3.24 -10.24
CA VAL A 123 1.03 4.55 -10.83
C VAL A 123 1.92 5.60 -10.20
N SER A 124 2.57 6.37 -11.04
CA SER A 124 3.29 7.58 -10.65
C SER A 124 2.63 8.81 -11.28
N PRO A 125 1.83 9.58 -10.50
CA PRO A 125 1.18 10.78 -11.00
C PRO A 125 2.17 11.84 -11.48
N ASP A 126 3.26 12.03 -10.75
CA ASP A 126 4.30 13.02 -11.06
C ASP A 126 5.05 12.69 -12.35
N GLN A 127 5.33 11.41 -12.58
CA GLN A 127 5.99 10.90 -13.79
C GLN A 127 4.99 10.63 -14.92
N ARG A 128 3.69 10.72 -14.66
CA ARG A 128 2.60 10.37 -15.60
C ARG A 128 2.77 8.96 -16.16
N SER A 129 3.21 8.04 -15.33
CA SER A 129 3.49 6.65 -15.69
C SER A 129 2.50 5.69 -15.02
N ILE A 130 2.09 4.69 -15.79
CA ILE A 130 1.23 3.60 -15.33
C ILE A 130 1.90 2.30 -15.76
N GLU A 131 2.21 1.44 -14.80
CA GLU A 131 2.81 0.14 -15.03
C GLU A 131 1.92 -0.97 -14.47
N VAL A 132 1.83 -2.08 -15.19
CA VAL A 132 1.18 -3.29 -14.69
C VAL A 132 2.22 -4.40 -14.62
N ALA A 133 2.48 -4.89 -13.43
CA ALA A 133 3.33 -6.05 -13.20
C ALA A 133 2.48 -7.22 -12.69
N TYR A 134 2.80 -8.44 -13.11
CA TYR A 134 2.07 -9.65 -12.70
C TYR A 134 2.99 -10.85 -12.57
N GLY A 135 2.60 -11.73 -11.66
CA GLY A 135 3.37 -12.92 -11.33
C GLY A 135 3.22 -14.06 -12.34
N ALA A 136 4.03 -15.09 -12.14
CA ALA A 136 4.12 -16.24 -13.06
C ALA A 136 2.80 -17.02 -13.17
N ASP A 137 2.07 -17.18 -12.05
CA ASP A 137 0.82 -17.95 -11.99
C ASP A 137 -0.37 -17.23 -12.64
N VAL A 138 -0.21 -15.94 -12.95
CA VAL A 138 -1.25 -15.15 -13.63
C VAL A 138 -1.04 -15.13 -15.14
N ARG A 139 0.17 -15.46 -15.60
CA ARG A 139 0.48 -15.52 -17.04
C ARG A 139 -0.38 -16.56 -17.75
N GLY A 140 -0.76 -16.24 -18.98
CA GLY A 140 -1.62 -17.12 -19.79
C GLY A 140 -3.08 -17.17 -19.36
N ARG A 141 -3.45 -16.44 -18.30
CA ARG A 141 -4.84 -16.36 -17.82
C ARG A 141 -5.61 -15.17 -18.38
N GLY A 142 -5.06 -14.51 -19.42
CA GLY A 142 -5.66 -13.36 -20.08
C GLY A 142 -5.13 -12.00 -19.58
N VAL A 143 -4.21 -11.98 -18.61
CA VAL A 143 -3.63 -10.74 -18.07
C VAL A 143 -2.93 -9.92 -19.14
N GLU A 144 -2.30 -10.56 -20.13
CA GLU A 144 -1.58 -9.95 -21.23
C GLU A 144 -2.50 -9.06 -22.09
N SER A 145 -3.75 -9.48 -22.24
CA SER A 145 -4.77 -8.72 -22.97
C SER A 145 -5.50 -7.73 -22.06
N ALA A 146 -5.71 -8.09 -20.80
CA ALA A 146 -6.46 -7.28 -19.84
C ALA A 146 -5.65 -6.07 -19.33
N ALA A 147 -4.32 -6.21 -19.16
CA ALA A 147 -3.47 -5.14 -18.65
C ALA A 147 -3.49 -3.88 -19.52
N PRO A 148 -3.30 -3.94 -20.84
CA PRO A 148 -3.39 -2.74 -21.70
C PRO A 148 -4.76 -2.06 -21.64
N LEU A 149 -5.84 -2.83 -21.54
CA LEU A 149 -7.19 -2.29 -21.41
C LEU A 149 -7.38 -1.57 -20.08
N GLY A 150 -6.89 -2.14 -18.98
CA GLY A 150 -6.89 -1.50 -17.67
C GLY A 150 -6.09 -0.20 -17.66
N VAL A 151 -4.89 -0.20 -18.24
CA VAL A 151 -4.06 1.01 -18.40
C VAL A 151 -4.79 2.09 -19.20
N SER A 152 -5.46 1.72 -20.29
CA SER A 152 -6.24 2.67 -21.09
C SER A 152 -7.41 3.27 -20.29
N ALA A 153 -8.12 2.46 -19.52
CA ALA A 153 -9.21 2.92 -18.66
C ALA A 153 -8.71 3.89 -17.58
N ALA A 154 -7.59 3.57 -16.93
CA ALA A 154 -6.96 4.46 -15.94
C ALA A 154 -6.52 5.78 -16.57
N ALA A 155 -5.83 5.73 -17.70
CA ALA A 155 -5.30 6.90 -18.38
C ALA A 155 -6.40 7.89 -18.80
N SER A 156 -7.59 7.43 -19.12
CA SER A 156 -8.73 8.29 -19.42
C SER A 156 -9.14 9.12 -18.22
N ALA A 157 -9.38 8.47 -17.07
CA ALA A 157 -9.80 9.14 -15.84
C ALA A 157 -8.68 10.05 -15.29
N PHE A 158 -7.41 9.67 -15.44
CA PHE A 158 -6.27 10.48 -14.97
C PHE A 158 -6.13 11.80 -15.73
N ARG A 159 -6.47 11.84 -17.03
CA ARG A 159 -6.51 13.09 -17.80
C ARG A 159 -7.57 14.06 -17.28
N GLU A 160 -8.62 13.56 -16.67
CA GLU A 160 -9.69 14.34 -16.05
C GLU A 160 -9.38 14.72 -14.59
N GLY A 161 -8.22 14.30 -14.07
CA GLY A 161 -7.81 14.55 -12.69
C GLY A 161 -8.41 13.55 -11.67
N ASN A 162 -9.12 12.53 -12.13
CA ASN A 162 -9.82 11.54 -11.30
C ASN A 162 -8.93 10.31 -11.06
N LEU A 163 -7.93 10.46 -10.19
CA LEU A 163 -6.96 9.39 -9.94
C LEU A 163 -7.62 8.14 -9.35
N ILE A 164 -8.51 8.30 -8.36
CA ILE A 164 -9.17 7.17 -7.70
C ILE A 164 -10.08 6.39 -8.64
N ASP A 165 -10.88 7.09 -9.45
CA ASP A 165 -11.80 6.47 -10.40
C ASP A 165 -11.05 5.70 -11.48
N GLY A 166 -9.88 6.23 -11.89
CA GLY A 166 -8.99 5.56 -12.82
C GLY A 166 -8.41 4.26 -12.25
N LEU A 167 -7.96 4.26 -10.99
CA LEU A 167 -7.48 3.06 -10.32
C LEU A 167 -8.58 2.00 -10.22
N ILE A 168 -9.77 2.38 -9.77
CA ILE A 168 -10.93 1.50 -9.65
C ILE A 168 -11.31 0.92 -11.01
N SER A 169 -11.39 1.76 -12.03
CA SER A 169 -11.74 1.34 -13.41
C SER A 169 -10.72 0.35 -13.98
N ALA A 170 -9.42 0.64 -13.80
CA ALA A 170 -8.37 -0.27 -14.25
C ALA A 170 -8.46 -1.64 -13.58
N VAL A 171 -8.62 -1.68 -12.25
CA VAL A 171 -8.75 -2.94 -11.50
C VAL A 171 -9.95 -3.74 -11.96
N ARG A 172 -11.11 -3.10 -12.15
CA ARG A 172 -12.33 -3.75 -12.63
C ARG A 172 -12.16 -4.34 -14.03
N VAL A 173 -11.57 -3.57 -14.95
CA VAL A 173 -11.32 -4.04 -16.34
C VAL A 173 -10.35 -5.21 -16.34
N MET A 174 -9.24 -5.10 -15.62
CA MET A 174 -8.24 -6.19 -15.56
C MET A 174 -8.82 -7.46 -14.93
N SER A 175 -9.54 -7.33 -13.82
CA SER A 175 -10.12 -8.49 -13.13
C SER A 175 -11.17 -9.22 -13.95
N ALA A 176 -11.91 -8.52 -14.82
CA ALA A 176 -12.88 -9.12 -15.72
C ALA A 176 -12.22 -9.91 -16.85
N GLY A 177 -11.00 -9.51 -17.28
CA GLY A 177 -10.27 -10.18 -18.36
C GLY A 177 -9.38 -11.34 -17.90
N ILE A 178 -9.17 -11.51 -16.58
CA ILE A 178 -8.32 -12.58 -16.05
C ILE A 178 -9.17 -13.80 -15.68
N SER A 179 -8.92 -14.91 -16.36
CA SER A 179 -9.59 -16.18 -16.09
C SER A 179 -9.15 -16.77 -14.74
N ARG A 180 -10.03 -17.52 -14.10
CA ARG A 180 -9.68 -18.33 -12.94
C ARG A 180 -8.70 -19.44 -13.34
N PRO A 181 -7.82 -19.89 -12.42
CA PRO A 181 -6.96 -21.04 -12.68
C PRO A 181 -7.75 -22.32 -12.90
#